data_8afa7249655af8df19859bcd0c842db5
#
_entry.id   8afa7249655af8df19859bcd0c842db5
#
_cell.length_a   1.000
_cell.length_b   1.000
_cell.length_c   1.000
_cell.angle_alpha   90.00
_cell.angle_beta   90.00
_cell.angle_gamma   90.00
#
_symmetry.space_group_name_H-M   'P 1'
#
loop_
_entity.id
_entity.type
_entity.pdbx_description
1 polymer ?
#
loop_
_entity_poly.entity_id
_entity_poly.type
_entity_poly.pdbx_seq_one_letter_code
_entity_poly.pdbx_strand_id
1 'polypeptide(L)'
;MRFIPIVPAAFVLLLATPALAQEWIEYESLQDAFAVVFPTQPQIREVAYPSEYGVDLPARVYTSVDGKSRYSVTVVDYSKVREQHAARLKGCSGYPNTCGNPATNELRGAIDFALFGFLQKDVKFTHYAYYTADAIEGRRLQLLHPDQSRTFAAIHMHQNRLYIFDGTVPAGSPPPGLFQQSVTWIDKDRNRIRYRSLYSNNFPAPPLQLELSPLEGRER
;
A
#
# COMPACT_ATOMS: atom_id res chain seq x y z
N MET A 1 -58.91 17.46 55.98
CA MET A 1 -57.63 18.00 55.50
C MET A 1 -56.75 16.82 55.01
N ARG A 2 -56.59 16.69 53.72
CA ARG A 2 -55.74 15.60 53.11
C ARG A 2 -54.44 16.21 52.69
N PHE A 3 -53.34 15.77 53.30
CA PHE A 3 -51.97 16.14 52.93
C PHE A 3 -51.53 15.28 51.76
N ILE A 4 -51.17 15.90 50.65
CA ILE A 4 -50.56 15.25 49.50
C ILE A 4 -49.02 15.37 49.69
N PRO A 5 -48.26 14.24 49.70
CA PRO A 5 -46.81 14.31 49.74
C PRO A 5 -46.24 14.71 48.37
N ILE A 6 -45.48 15.78 48.32
CA ILE A 6 -44.70 16.20 47.15
C ILE A 6 -43.45 15.33 47.11
N VAL A 7 -43.35 14.45 46.10
CA VAL A 7 -42.12 13.69 45.82
C VAL A 7 -41.20 14.58 44.95
N PRO A 8 -39.97 14.90 45.40
CA PRO A 8 -39.05 15.62 44.57
C PRO A 8 -38.51 14.68 43.46
N ALA A 9 -38.81 14.98 42.20
CA ALA A 9 -38.19 14.33 41.04
C ALA A 9 -36.72 14.75 40.97
N ALA A 10 -35.83 13.86 41.35
CA ALA A 10 -34.39 14.03 41.15
C ALA A 10 -34.06 13.97 39.64
N PHE A 11 -33.76 15.09 39.07
CA PHE A 11 -33.32 15.21 37.66
C PHE A 11 -31.87 14.74 37.63
N VAL A 12 -31.63 13.48 37.23
CA VAL A 12 -30.29 12.95 36.96
C VAL A 12 -29.83 13.53 35.64
N LEU A 13 -29.04 14.59 35.66
CA LEU A 13 -28.28 15.10 34.53
C LEU A 13 -27.23 14.04 34.16
N LEU A 14 -27.51 13.22 33.14
CA LEU A 14 -26.53 12.40 32.46
C LEU A 14 -25.53 13.38 31.80
N LEU A 15 -24.37 13.55 32.41
CA LEU A 15 -23.20 14.17 31.80
C LEU A 15 -22.73 13.25 30.68
N ALA A 16 -23.31 13.43 29.51
CA ALA A 16 -22.75 12.90 28.29
C ALA A 16 -21.39 13.58 28.06
N THR A 17 -20.32 12.93 28.49
CA THR A 17 -18.98 13.34 28.08
C THR A 17 -18.98 13.31 26.54
N PRO A 18 -18.63 14.41 25.86
CA PRO A 18 -18.46 14.35 24.42
C PRO A 18 -17.40 13.30 24.16
N ALA A 19 -17.78 12.19 23.53
CA ALA A 19 -16.81 11.31 22.91
C ALA A 19 -16.10 12.18 21.86
N LEU A 20 -14.89 12.64 22.17
CA LEU A 20 -14.02 13.28 21.20
C LEU A 20 -13.80 12.22 20.12
N ALA A 21 -14.59 12.30 19.05
CA ALA A 21 -14.35 11.52 17.87
C ALA A 21 -12.92 11.85 17.44
N GLN A 22 -12.03 10.88 17.51
CA GLN A 22 -10.65 11.06 17.06
C GLN A 22 -10.71 11.43 15.58
N GLU A 23 -10.36 12.67 15.28
CA GLU A 23 -10.38 13.18 13.90
C GLU A 23 -9.18 12.60 13.16
N TRP A 24 -9.46 11.78 12.16
CA TRP A 24 -8.43 11.23 11.28
C TRP A 24 -7.87 12.35 10.41
N ILE A 25 -6.56 12.36 10.24
CA ILE A 25 -5.82 13.40 9.52
C ILE A 25 -5.43 12.94 8.12
N GLU A 26 -5.57 13.78 7.12
CA GLU A 26 -4.96 13.58 5.82
C GLU A 26 -3.46 13.89 5.93
N TYR A 27 -2.64 12.88 5.71
CA TYR A 27 -1.19 13.00 5.72
C TYR A 27 -0.66 12.96 4.30
N GLU A 28 0.18 13.94 3.95
CA GLU A 28 0.84 14.03 2.65
C GLU A 28 2.35 13.89 2.80
N SER A 29 2.95 13.02 1.99
CA SER A 29 4.40 12.93 1.83
C SER A 29 4.81 13.40 0.44
N LEU A 30 5.30 14.62 0.32
CA LEU A 30 5.86 15.12 -0.94
C LEU A 30 7.12 14.35 -1.34
N GLN A 31 7.92 13.92 -0.37
CA GLN A 31 9.14 13.15 -0.60
C GLN A 31 8.82 11.79 -1.23
N ASP A 32 7.76 11.15 -0.80
CA ASP A 32 7.34 9.83 -1.29
C ASP A 32 6.11 9.85 -2.18
N ALA A 33 5.64 11.06 -2.54
CA ALA A 33 4.61 11.30 -3.55
C ALA A 33 3.29 10.54 -3.29
N PHE A 34 2.81 10.52 -2.03
CA PHE A 34 1.52 9.93 -1.67
C PHE A 34 0.78 10.76 -0.63
N ALA A 35 -0.54 10.56 -0.55
CA ALA A 35 -1.37 11.00 0.56
C ALA A 35 -2.26 9.84 1.04
N VAL A 36 -2.54 9.81 2.35
CA VAL A 36 -3.42 8.83 2.99
C VAL A 36 -3.95 9.39 4.30
N VAL A 37 -5.12 8.95 4.72
CA VAL A 37 -5.70 9.35 6.00
C VAL A 37 -5.23 8.41 7.10
N PHE A 38 -4.61 8.97 8.16
CA PHE A 38 -4.17 8.25 9.35
C PHE A 38 -4.99 8.66 10.59
N PRO A 39 -5.12 7.79 11.60
CA PRO A 39 -5.79 8.16 12.86
C PRO A 39 -5.01 9.21 13.67
N THR A 40 -3.68 9.26 13.53
CA THR A 40 -2.80 10.25 14.17
C THR A 40 -1.62 10.56 13.25
N GLN A 41 -0.86 11.61 13.56
CA GLN A 41 0.39 11.92 12.85
C GLN A 41 1.31 10.69 12.84
N PRO A 42 1.73 10.17 11.68
CA PRO A 42 2.56 8.97 11.62
C PRO A 42 3.98 9.24 12.11
N GLN A 43 4.56 8.25 12.75
CA GLN A 43 6.00 8.18 13.00
C GLN A 43 6.70 7.67 11.74
N ILE A 44 7.82 8.29 11.38
CA ILE A 44 8.55 7.95 10.15
C ILE A 44 9.88 7.33 10.55
N ARG A 45 10.22 6.21 9.91
CA ARG A 45 11.49 5.52 10.10
C ARG A 45 12.09 5.15 8.75
N GLU A 46 13.36 5.48 8.54
CA GLU A 46 14.14 5.01 7.39
C GLU A 46 14.68 3.60 7.68
N VAL A 47 14.62 2.75 6.66
CA VAL A 47 15.07 1.35 6.74
C VAL A 47 15.73 0.94 5.42
N ALA A 48 16.57 -0.09 5.46
CA ALA A 48 16.98 -0.82 4.28
C ALA A 48 15.93 -1.89 3.97
N TYR A 49 15.46 -1.95 2.73
CA TYR A 49 14.56 -2.97 2.24
C TYR A 49 15.34 -3.98 1.40
N PRO A 50 15.46 -5.24 1.85
CA PRO A 50 16.16 -6.26 1.07
C PRO A 50 15.33 -6.59 -0.17
N SER A 51 15.90 -6.40 -1.34
CA SER A 51 15.23 -6.69 -2.61
C SER A 51 15.34 -8.16 -3.02
N GLU A 52 14.50 -8.57 -3.99
CA GLU A 52 14.47 -9.95 -4.50
C GLU A 52 15.85 -10.41 -4.99
N TYR A 53 16.61 -9.54 -5.63
CA TYR A 53 17.93 -9.86 -6.19
C TYR A 53 19.09 -9.40 -5.29
N GLY A 54 18.81 -9.15 -4.00
CA GLY A 54 19.81 -8.98 -2.95
C GLY A 54 20.54 -7.65 -2.96
N VAL A 55 19.91 -6.56 -3.40
CA VAL A 55 20.35 -5.20 -3.11
C VAL A 55 19.50 -4.60 -2.00
N ASP A 56 20.11 -3.80 -1.14
CA ASP A 56 19.38 -3.06 -0.12
C ASP A 56 18.88 -1.74 -0.70
N LEU A 57 17.58 -1.59 -0.76
CA LEU A 57 16.92 -0.40 -1.27
C LEU A 57 16.53 0.55 -0.13
N PRO A 58 16.68 1.86 -0.29
CA PRO A 58 16.21 2.81 0.72
C PRO A 58 14.69 2.75 0.80
N ALA A 59 14.19 2.69 2.04
CA ALA A 59 12.76 2.69 2.29
C ALA A 59 12.40 3.55 3.50
N ARG A 60 11.16 4.04 3.52
CA ARG A 60 10.54 4.73 4.66
C ARG A 60 9.29 4.02 5.08
N VAL A 61 9.13 3.88 6.39
CA VAL A 61 7.95 3.29 7.02
C VAL A 61 7.26 4.36 7.84
N TYR A 62 6.05 4.69 7.46
CA TYR A 62 5.13 5.60 8.13
C TYR A 62 4.19 4.77 8.99
N THR A 63 4.16 4.98 10.29
CA THR A 63 3.33 4.17 11.20
C THR A 63 2.47 5.06 12.09
N SER A 64 1.17 4.74 12.15
CA SER A 64 0.22 5.36 13.08
C SER A 64 -0.56 4.28 13.82
N VAL A 65 -0.97 4.58 15.05
CA VAL A 65 -1.65 3.63 15.94
C VAL A 65 -2.91 4.28 16.51
N ASP A 66 -3.97 3.50 16.58
CA ASP A 66 -5.21 3.84 17.25
C ASP A 66 -5.67 2.68 18.14
N GLY A 67 -5.52 2.83 19.44
CA GLY A 67 -5.73 1.75 20.40
C GLY A 67 -4.86 0.54 20.07
N LYS A 68 -5.49 -0.58 19.69
CA LYS A 68 -4.80 -1.81 19.27
C LYS A 68 -4.66 -1.94 17.74
N SER A 69 -5.20 -0.99 17.00
CA SER A 69 -5.08 -0.96 15.53
C SER A 69 -3.78 -0.28 15.12
N ARG A 70 -3.13 -0.81 14.09
CA ARG A 70 -1.90 -0.27 13.54
C ARG A 70 -2.06 -0.05 12.04
N TYR A 71 -1.64 1.10 11.56
CA TYR A 71 -1.68 1.51 10.16
C TYR A 71 -0.28 1.85 9.71
N SER A 72 0.11 1.37 8.54
CA SER A 72 1.44 1.65 8.04
C SER A 72 1.46 1.83 6.52
N VAL A 73 2.37 2.69 6.08
CA VAL A 73 2.76 2.83 4.67
C VAL A 73 4.25 2.60 4.59
N THR A 74 4.65 1.59 3.83
CA THR A 74 6.06 1.39 3.49
C THR A 74 6.27 1.84 2.06
N VAL A 75 7.22 2.75 1.85
CA VAL A 75 7.62 3.20 0.51
C VAL A 75 9.07 2.80 0.27
N VAL A 76 9.30 2.00 -0.77
CA VAL A 76 10.64 1.53 -1.15
C VAL A 76 11.04 2.21 -2.46
N ASP A 77 12.21 2.83 -2.48
CA ASP A 77 12.71 3.55 -3.65
C ASP A 77 13.56 2.65 -4.55
N TYR A 78 13.00 2.27 -5.68
CA TYR A 78 13.67 1.50 -6.74
C TYR A 78 14.33 2.38 -7.81
N SER A 79 14.33 3.70 -7.69
CA SER A 79 14.79 4.61 -8.74
C SER A 79 16.24 4.35 -9.17
N LYS A 80 17.09 3.90 -8.24
CA LYS A 80 18.50 3.60 -8.47
C LYS A 80 18.85 2.10 -8.55
N VAL A 81 17.87 1.23 -8.60
CA VAL A 81 18.08 -0.23 -8.60
C VAL A 81 18.98 -0.71 -9.75
N ARG A 82 18.85 -0.09 -10.93
CA ARG A 82 19.68 -0.41 -12.11
C ARG A 82 21.15 -0.07 -11.86
N GLU A 83 21.42 1.06 -11.24
CA GLU A 83 22.79 1.52 -10.91
C GLU A 83 23.41 0.65 -9.82
N GLN A 84 22.61 0.27 -8.80
CA GLN A 84 23.07 -0.60 -7.72
C GLN A 84 23.46 -1.99 -8.25
N HIS A 85 22.66 -2.58 -9.14
CA HIS A 85 23.02 -3.83 -9.78
C HIS A 85 24.24 -3.70 -10.70
N ALA A 86 24.33 -2.62 -11.48
CA ALA A 86 25.50 -2.36 -12.31
C ALA A 86 26.79 -2.25 -11.49
N ALA A 87 26.74 -1.65 -10.30
CA ALA A 87 27.89 -1.57 -9.39
C ALA A 87 28.33 -2.96 -8.90
N ARG A 88 27.38 -3.85 -8.57
CA ARG A 88 27.69 -5.23 -8.15
C ARG A 88 28.29 -6.08 -9.27
N LEU A 89 27.89 -5.82 -10.51
CA LEU A 89 28.35 -6.59 -11.68
C LEU A 89 29.76 -6.24 -12.13
N LYS A 90 30.38 -5.15 -11.65
CA LYS A 90 31.73 -4.75 -12.05
C LYS A 90 32.81 -5.82 -11.76
N GLY A 91 32.58 -6.73 -10.81
CA GLY A 91 33.47 -7.84 -10.49
C GLY A 91 32.99 -9.20 -11.04
N CYS A 92 31.92 -9.23 -11.86
CA CYS A 92 31.40 -10.48 -12.38
C CYS A 92 32.29 -11.01 -13.51
N SER A 93 32.91 -12.19 -13.28
CA SER A 93 33.77 -12.89 -14.25
C SER A 93 33.08 -14.07 -14.95
N GLY A 94 31.74 -14.19 -14.76
CA GLY A 94 30.96 -15.27 -15.36
C GLY A 94 30.70 -15.11 -16.85
N TYR A 95 30.12 -16.12 -17.45
CA TYR A 95 29.65 -16.07 -18.86
C TYR A 95 28.69 -14.89 -19.05
N PRO A 96 28.66 -14.26 -20.25
CA PRO A 96 27.85 -13.04 -20.51
C PRO A 96 26.39 -13.15 -20.06
N ASN A 97 25.83 -14.36 -20.07
CA ASN A 97 24.42 -14.59 -19.71
C ASN A 97 24.19 -14.72 -18.19
N THR A 98 25.22 -14.88 -17.38
CA THR A 98 25.11 -14.98 -15.91
C THR A 98 25.37 -13.66 -15.20
N CYS A 99 25.92 -12.69 -15.90
CA CYS A 99 26.22 -11.35 -15.39
C CYS A 99 25.22 -10.29 -15.88
N GLY A 100 24.01 -10.66 -16.22
CA GLY A 100 22.96 -9.73 -16.63
C GLY A 100 22.46 -8.85 -15.48
N ASN A 101 22.11 -7.60 -15.79
CA ASN A 101 21.52 -6.70 -14.80
C ASN A 101 20.03 -7.04 -14.57
N PRO A 102 19.63 -7.53 -13.38
CA PRO A 102 18.27 -8.00 -13.13
C PRO A 102 17.28 -6.86 -12.85
N ALA A 103 17.67 -5.61 -12.87
CA ALA A 103 16.86 -4.47 -12.41
C ALA A 103 15.47 -4.40 -13.08
N THR A 104 15.35 -4.79 -14.35
CA THR A 104 14.04 -4.81 -15.04
C THR A 104 13.11 -5.88 -14.46
N ASN A 105 13.66 -7.06 -14.17
CA ASN A 105 12.88 -8.15 -13.56
C ASN A 105 12.49 -7.79 -12.14
N GLU A 106 13.40 -7.19 -11.39
CA GLU A 106 13.17 -6.71 -10.03
C GLU A 106 12.07 -5.65 -9.95
N LEU A 107 12.09 -4.66 -10.85
CA LEU A 107 11.03 -3.67 -10.95
C LEU A 107 9.67 -4.30 -11.29
N ARG A 108 9.64 -5.31 -12.17
CA ARG A 108 8.41 -6.02 -12.54
C ARG A 108 7.91 -6.93 -11.45
N GLY A 109 8.84 -7.59 -10.72
CA GLY A 109 8.54 -8.51 -9.64
C GLY A 109 8.28 -7.84 -8.29
N ALA A 110 8.51 -6.54 -8.13
CA ALA A 110 8.48 -5.85 -6.84
C ALA A 110 7.17 -6.06 -6.06
N ILE A 111 6.02 -5.99 -6.73
CA ILE A 111 4.70 -6.23 -6.10
C ILE A 111 4.60 -7.68 -5.61
N ASP A 112 5.00 -8.63 -6.44
CA ASP A 112 4.88 -10.07 -6.14
C ASP A 112 5.90 -10.48 -5.07
N PHE A 113 7.08 -9.88 -5.06
CA PHE A 113 8.07 -10.08 -4.00
C PHE A 113 7.57 -9.55 -2.64
N ALA A 114 6.96 -8.35 -2.61
CA ALA A 114 6.34 -7.84 -1.40
C ALA A 114 5.18 -8.72 -0.92
N LEU A 115 4.35 -9.23 -1.85
CA LEU A 115 3.30 -10.20 -1.56
C LEU A 115 3.88 -11.48 -0.95
N PHE A 116 4.96 -12.01 -1.51
CA PHE A 116 5.64 -13.18 -0.98
C PHE A 116 6.09 -12.98 0.48
N GLY A 117 6.53 -11.79 0.86
CA GLY A 117 6.84 -11.45 2.25
C GLY A 117 5.65 -11.57 3.23
N PHE A 118 4.42 -11.43 2.75
CA PHE A 118 3.21 -11.72 3.55
C PHE A 118 2.93 -13.22 3.63
N LEU A 119 3.21 -13.98 2.57
CA LEU A 119 3.02 -15.44 2.54
C LEU A 119 3.95 -16.21 3.49
N GLN A 120 5.09 -15.63 3.83
CA GLN A 120 6.06 -16.25 4.75
C GLN A 120 5.66 -16.10 6.23
N LYS A 121 4.64 -15.32 6.54
CA LYS A 121 4.13 -15.15 7.91
C LYS A 121 3.17 -16.28 8.26
N ASP A 122 3.06 -16.59 9.55
CA ASP A 122 2.01 -17.50 10.04
C ASP A 122 0.65 -16.80 10.02
N VAL A 123 0.05 -16.74 8.83
CA VAL A 123 -1.23 -16.08 8.58
C VAL A 123 -2.07 -16.87 7.58
N LYS A 124 -3.38 -16.75 7.70
CA LYS A 124 -4.30 -17.29 6.69
C LYS A 124 -4.72 -16.21 5.72
N PHE A 125 -4.50 -16.41 4.43
CA PHE A 125 -5.06 -15.56 3.37
C PHE A 125 -6.57 -15.79 3.29
N THR A 126 -7.35 -14.75 3.51
CA THR A 126 -8.81 -14.78 3.41
C THR A 126 -9.33 -14.07 2.16
N HIS A 127 -8.51 -13.18 1.58
CA HIS A 127 -8.81 -12.53 0.32
C HIS A 127 -7.51 -12.16 -0.40
N TYR A 128 -7.52 -12.32 -1.73
CA TYR A 128 -6.47 -11.84 -2.62
C TYR A 128 -7.10 -11.46 -3.96
N ALA A 129 -6.78 -10.28 -4.46
CA ALA A 129 -7.31 -9.80 -5.73
C ALA A 129 -6.33 -8.85 -6.43
N TYR A 130 -6.41 -8.82 -7.75
CA TYR A 130 -5.95 -7.70 -8.54
C TYR A 130 -6.72 -6.44 -8.12
N TYR A 131 -6.02 -5.33 -8.00
CA TYR A 131 -6.61 -4.09 -7.52
C TYR A 131 -5.97 -2.89 -8.22
N THR A 132 -6.73 -1.82 -8.39
CA THR A 132 -6.22 -0.54 -8.85
C THR A 132 -6.68 0.58 -7.94
N ALA A 133 -5.81 1.54 -7.68
CA ALA A 133 -6.16 2.82 -7.06
C ALA A 133 -5.73 3.93 -8.01
N ASP A 134 -6.64 4.85 -8.36
CA ASP A 134 -6.43 5.92 -9.36
C ASP A 134 -5.83 5.39 -10.69
N ALA A 135 -6.30 4.21 -11.13
CA ALA A 135 -5.80 3.45 -12.27
C ALA A 135 -4.33 2.96 -12.16
N ILE A 136 -3.72 3.03 -10.97
CA ILE A 136 -2.39 2.45 -10.73
C ILE A 136 -2.56 1.00 -10.30
N GLU A 137 -1.90 0.10 -11.05
CA GLU A 137 -1.92 -1.33 -10.83
C GLU A 137 -1.40 -1.74 -9.46
N GLY A 138 -2.02 -2.77 -8.87
CA GLY A 138 -1.62 -3.31 -7.59
C GLY A 138 -2.28 -4.62 -7.22
N ARG A 139 -2.11 -4.99 -5.97
CA ARG A 139 -2.72 -6.17 -5.34
C ARG A 139 -3.35 -5.78 -4.02
N ARG A 140 -4.48 -6.38 -3.71
CA ARG A 140 -5.15 -6.26 -2.42
C ARG A 140 -5.19 -7.61 -1.75
N LEU A 141 -4.90 -7.65 -0.45
CA LEU A 141 -4.93 -8.87 0.34
C LEU A 141 -5.57 -8.62 1.70
N GLN A 142 -6.16 -9.68 2.24
CA GLN A 142 -6.65 -9.73 3.59
C GLN A 142 -6.10 -10.98 4.27
N LEU A 143 -5.55 -10.80 5.47
CA LEU A 143 -4.89 -11.83 6.26
C LEU A 143 -5.60 -11.97 7.59
N LEU A 144 -5.73 -13.20 8.06
CA LEU A 144 -6.20 -13.53 9.40
C LEU A 144 -5.00 -14.10 10.18
N HIS A 145 -4.69 -13.47 11.31
CA HIS A 145 -3.64 -13.89 12.22
C HIS A 145 -4.13 -14.95 13.23
N PRO A 146 -3.23 -15.70 13.89
CA PRO A 146 -3.60 -16.68 14.92
C PRO A 146 -4.41 -16.09 16.07
N ASP A 147 -4.14 -14.84 16.45
CA ASP A 147 -4.87 -14.08 17.48
C ASP A 147 -6.21 -13.51 17.01
N GLN A 148 -6.66 -13.88 15.82
CA GLN A 148 -7.87 -13.41 15.15
C GLN A 148 -7.85 -11.94 14.76
N SER A 149 -6.75 -11.23 14.90
CA SER A 149 -6.56 -9.92 14.28
C SER A 149 -6.50 -10.05 12.75
N ARG A 150 -6.81 -8.97 12.04
CA ARG A 150 -6.85 -8.99 10.57
C ARG A 150 -5.99 -7.89 10.00
N THR A 151 -5.17 -8.23 9.03
CA THR A 151 -4.44 -7.26 8.21
C THR A 151 -5.10 -7.10 6.85
N PHE A 152 -5.29 -5.87 6.46
CA PHE A 152 -5.77 -5.46 5.14
C PHE A 152 -4.64 -4.70 4.47
N ALA A 153 -4.13 -5.21 3.36
CA ALA A 153 -3.02 -4.59 2.67
C ALA A 153 -3.33 -4.33 1.19
N ALA A 154 -2.72 -3.27 0.68
CA ALA A 154 -2.68 -2.95 -0.75
C ALA A 154 -1.22 -2.67 -1.14
N ILE A 155 -0.79 -3.23 -2.26
CA ILE A 155 0.58 -3.11 -2.76
C ILE A 155 0.51 -2.53 -4.16
N HIS A 156 1.26 -1.46 -4.42
CA HIS A 156 1.28 -0.78 -5.70
C HIS A 156 2.71 -0.43 -6.11
N MET A 157 2.93 -0.33 -7.40
CA MET A 157 4.17 0.20 -7.95
C MET A 157 3.88 1.45 -8.78
N HIS A 158 4.47 2.59 -8.39
CA HIS A 158 4.26 3.86 -9.05
C HIS A 158 5.56 4.66 -9.16
N GLN A 159 5.94 5.06 -10.37
CA GLN A 159 7.15 5.85 -10.64
C GLN A 159 8.41 5.28 -9.98
N ASN A 160 8.63 3.96 -10.12
CA ASN A 160 9.74 3.21 -9.52
C ASN A 160 9.78 3.28 -7.98
N ARG A 161 8.64 3.47 -7.32
CA ARG A 161 8.47 3.29 -5.89
C ARG A 161 7.43 2.21 -5.63
N LEU A 162 7.78 1.28 -4.74
CA LEU A 162 6.86 0.29 -4.22
C LEU A 162 6.18 0.87 -2.99
N TYR A 163 4.87 0.81 -2.97
CA TYR A 163 4.04 1.24 -1.84
C TYR A 163 3.32 0.03 -1.26
N ILE A 164 3.46 -0.16 0.05
CA ILE A 164 2.75 -1.18 0.81
C ILE A 164 1.93 -0.45 1.86
N PHE A 165 0.62 -0.40 1.67
CA PHE A 165 -0.34 0.14 2.63
C PHE A 165 -0.90 -1.03 3.42
N ASP A 166 -0.70 -1.08 4.72
CA ASP A 166 -1.26 -2.12 5.57
C ASP A 166 -1.94 -1.54 6.82
N GLY A 167 -3.14 -2.05 7.11
CA GLY A 167 -3.89 -1.74 8.32
C GLY A 167 -4.24 -3.03 9.05
N THR A 168 -3.72 -3.21 10.27
CA THR A 168 -4.03 -4.34 11.14
C THR A 168 -4.99 -3.90 12.23
N VAL A 169 -6.12 -4.59 12.35
CA VAL A 169 -7.17 -4.32 13.33
C VAL A 169 -7.43 -5.54 14.21
N PRO A 170 -7.82 -5.36 15.49
CA PRO A 170 -8.13 -6.46 16.40
C PRO A 170 -9.29 -7.32 15.91
N ALA A 171 -9.43 -8.52 16.50
CA ALA A 171 -10.58 -9.38 16.29
C ALA A 171 -11.90 -8.62 16.57
N GLY A 172 -12.90 -8.82 15.68
CA GLY A 172 -14.21 -8.18 15.80
C GLY A 172 -14.27 -6.70 15.38
N SER A 173 -13.14 -6.02 15.18
CA SER A 173 -13.12 -4.64 14.69
C SER A 173 -13.56 -4.54 13.23
N PRO A 174 -14.16 -3.42 12.79
CA PRO A 174 -14.47 -3.23 11.38
C PRO A 174 -13.18 -3.15 10.54
N PRO A 175 -13.25 -3.42 9.22
CA PRO A 175 -12.13 -3.18 8.31
C PRO A 175 -11.67 -1.71 8.35
N PRO A 176 -10.38 -1.42 8.12
CA PRO A 176 -9.82 -0.06 8.15
C PRO A 176 -10.18 0.72 6.86
N GLY A 177 -11.49 0.86 6.58
CA GLY A 177 -12.01 1.37 5.31
C GLY A 177 -11.52 2.78 4.98
N LEU A 178 -11.50 3.68 5.97
CA LEU A 178 -11.07 5.05 5.76
C LEU A 178 -9.59 5.12 5.31
N PHE A 179 -8.71 4.38 5.98
CA PHE A 179 -7.30 4.27 5.59
C PHE A 179 -7.14 3.70 4.19
N GLN A 180 -7.81 2.57 3.90
CA GLN A 180 -7.64 1.87 2.62
C GLN A 180 -8.18 2.64 1.42
N GLN A 181 -9.26 3.43 1.60
CA GLN A 181 -9.92 4.15 0.52
C GLN A 181 -9.36 5.54 0.28
N SER A 182 -8.55 6.06 1.21
CA SER A 182 -7.96 7.40 1.11
C SER A 182 -6.63 7.42 0.36
N VAL A 183 -6.07 6.24 0.02
CA VAL A 183 -4.79 6.16 -0.69
C VAL A 183 -4.87 6.89 -2.03
N THR A 184 -3.96 7.83 -2.22
CA THR A 184 -3.79 8.56 -3.48
C THR A 184 -2.33 8.94 -3.70
N TRP A 185 -1.98 9.26 -4.94
CA TRP A 185 -0.64 9.76 -5.29
C TRP A 185 -0.71 11.26 -5.59
N ILE A 186 0.34 11.96 -5.23
CA ILE A 186 0.45 13.41 -5.41
C ILE A 186 1.72 13.75 -6.18
N ASP A 187 1.68 14.85 -6.93
CA ASP A 187 2.86 15.43 -7.57
C ASP A 187 3.61 16.38 -6.62
N LYS A 188 4.69 16.97 -7.12
CA LYS A 188 5.49 17.98 -6.37
C LYS A 188 4.70 19.24 -5.97
N ASP A 189 3.61 19.51 -6.66
CA ASP A 189 2.73 20.68 -6.44
C ASP A 189 1.47 20.30 -5.62
N ARG A 190 1.45 19.09 -5.01
CA ARG A 190 0.36 18.50 -4.23
C ARG A 190 -0.91 18.19 -5.01
N ASN A 191 -0.85 18.18 -6.35
CA ASN A 191 -2.00 17.78 -7.14
C ASN A 191 -2.13 16.25 -7.13
N ARG A 192 -3.37 15.79 -7.02
CA ARG A 192 -3.66 14.34 -7.09
C ARG A 192 -3.42 13.81 -8.51
N ILE A 193 -2.65 12.73 -8.59
CA ILE A 193 -2.33 12.04 -9.85
C ILE A 193 -3.43 11.01 -10.12
N ARG A 194 -4.06 11.11 -11.30
CA ARG A 194 -5.02 10.13 -11.79
C ARG A 194 -4.73 9.81 -13.26
N TYR A 195 -4.67 8.54 -13.57
CA TYR A 195 -4.45 8.11 -14.95
C TYR A 195 -5.78 7.81 -15.65
N ARG A 196 -5.86 8.10 -16.97
CA ARG A 196 -7.05 7.79 -17.79
C ARG A 196 -7.11 6.32 -18.19
N SER A 197 -5.97 5.64 -18.17
CA SER A 197 -5.82 4.22 -18.47
C SER A 197 -4.95 3.57 -17.41
N LEU A 198 -4.91 2.23 -17.39
CA LEU A 198 -4.10 1.48 -16.47
C LEU A 198 -2.62 1.89 -16.55
N TYR A 199 -2.05 2.24 -15.41
CA TYR A 199 -0.64 2.55 -15.24
C TYR A 199 0.08 1.37 -14.57
N SER A 200 1.05 0.80 -15.27
CA SER A 200 1.90 -0.31 -14.82
C SER A 200 3.36 0.13 -14.75
N ASN A 201 3.68 1.01 -13.81
CA ASN A 201 5.03 1.48 -13.49
C ASN A 201 5.92 1.81 -14.69
N ASN A 202 5.43 2.62 -15.64
CA ASN A 202 6.14 3.00 -16.88
C ASN A 202 6.51 1.83 -17.80
N PHE A 203 6.04 0.62 -17.56
CA PHE A 203 6.10 -0.40 -18.59
C PHE A 203 5.21 0.04 -19.74
N PRO A 204 5.74 0.08 -20.96
CA PRO A 204 4.92 0.46 -22.10
C PRO A 204 3.70 -0.45 -22.13
N ALA A 205 2.53 0.16 -22.34
CA ALA A 205 1.38 -0.63 -22.76
C ALA A 205 1.85 -1.57 -23.88
N PRO A 206 1.37 -2.83 -23.92
CA PRO A 206 1.67 -3.68 -25.07
C PRO A 206 1.37 -2.85 -26.31
N PRO A 207 2.22 -2.91 -27.35
CA PRO A 207 1.96 -2.17 -28.57
C PRO A 207 0.52 -2.48 -28.97
N LEU A 208 -0.24 -1.43 -29.28
CA LEU A 208 -1.54 -1.59 -29.93
C LEU A 208 -1.38 -2.71 -30.93
N GLN A 209 -2.20 -3.75 -30.83
CA GLN A 209 -2.12 -4.89 -31.73
C GLN A 209 -1.90 -4.31 -33.13
N LEU A 210 -0.78 -4.65 -33.73
CA LEU A 210 -0.60 -4.42 -35.15
C LEU A 210 -1.89 -4.89 -35.78
N GLU A 211 -2.63 -4.00 -36.44
CA GLU A 211 -3.75 -4.42 -37.28
C GLU A 211 -3.22 -5.58 -38.09
N LEU A 212 -3.70 -6.78 -37.77
CA LEU A 212 -3.39 -7.95 -38.55
C LEU A 212 -3.87 -7.57 -39.93
N SER A 213 -2.95 -7.28 -40.86
CA SER A 213 -3.30 -7.12 -42.27
C SER A 213 -4.27 -8.22 -42.61
N PRO A 214 -5.42 -7.92 -43.24
CA PRO A 214 -6.34 -8.95 -43.64
C PRO A 214 -5.49 -10.01 -44.34
N LEU A 215 -5.64 -11.27 -43.95
CA LEU A 215 -4.97 -12.38 -44.62
C LEU A 215 -5.38 -12.29 -46.10
N GLU A 216 -4.56 -11.59 -46.89
CA GLU A 216 -4.70 -11.60 -48.32
C GLU A 216 -4.58 -13.06 -48.78
N GLY A 217 -5.69 -13.55 -49.35
CA GLY A 217 -5.66 -14.67 -50.26
C GLY A 217 -5.51 -16.03 -49.63
N ARG A 218 -6.53 -16.54 -48.91
CA ARG A 218 -6.89 -17.93 -49.12
C ARG A 218 -7.80 -17.96 -50.36
N GLU A 219 -7.22 -17.82 -51.51
CA GLU A 219 -7.83 -18.36 -52.71
C GLU A 219 -7.72 -19.89 -52.68
N ARG A 220 -8.80 -20.53 -52.99
CA ARG A 220 -9.09 -21.97 -52.94
C ARG A 220 -8.43 -22.72 -54.08
#